data_5a236b7dd615184c325b553e99555cfb
#
_entry.id   5a236b7dd615184c325b553e99555cfb
#
_cell.length_a   1.000
_cell.length_b   1.000
_cell.length_c   1.000
_cell.angle_alpha   90.00
_cell.angle_beta   90.00
_cell.angle_gamma   90.00
#
_symmetry.space_group_name_H-M   'P 1'
#
loop_
_entity.id
_entity.type
_entity.pdbx_description
1 polymer ?
#
loop_
_entity_poly.entity_id
_entity_poly.type
_entity_poly.pdbx_seq_one_letter_code
_entity_poly.pdbx_strand_id
1 'polypeptide(L)'
;MIIIDIFVGGCFFLFYGPFKGFKNKIISTAMITKTHQWIAYTFYSEEEVSKVVASNSYVIPDENMDLDEIVIDTSEKKHYDNEYDKEILTRENGNDDYKMIDVKVGKYDAHLVAVYDPSKVQLLTSPSFNTGKGQETMIKMCTRNGAKVCINGGGFQDITGYGSDIPIGYVIKDGEIIWSDNNNASNIIGMTYENKLLLINATGEEAIAAGIRDGIEFGPFLIVNGKKIS
;
A
#
# COMPACT_ATOMS: atom_id res chain seq x y z
N MET A 1 44.38 18.66 -10.32
CA MET A 1 44.19 18.76 -8.88
C MET A 1 43.06 19.72 -8.54
N ILE A 2 43.14 21.00 -8.86
CA ILE A 2 42.15 22.05 -8.48
C ILE A 2 40.68 21.69 -8.87
N ILE A 3 40.43 21.11 -10.04
CA ILE A 3 39.05 20.72 -10.49
C ILE A 3 38.49 19.60 -9.64
N ILE A 4 39.32 18.63 -9.26
CA ILE A 4 38.93 17.53 -8.39
C ILE A 4 38.61 18.05 -6.98
N ASP A 5 39.44 18.97 -6.47
CA ASP A 5 39.24 19.56 -5.14
C ASP A 5 37.94 20.38 -5.09
N ILE A 6 37.63 21.14 -6.14
CA ILE A 6 36.39 21.91 -6.26
C ILE A 6 35.19 20.95 -6.33
N PHE A 7 35.30 19.85 -7.07
CA PHE A 7 34.21 18.85 -7.20
C PHE A 7 33.96 18.15 -5.87
N VAL A 8 35.04 17.67 -5.21
CA VAL A 8 34.95 16.99 -3.91
C VAL A 8 34.42 17.94 -2.84
N GLY A 9 34.95 19.16 -2.79
CA GLY A 9 34.49 20.19 -1.86
C GLY A 9 33.03 20.58 -2.11
N GLY A 10 32.62 20.68 -3.37
CA GLY A 10 31.22 20.95 -3.74
C GLY A 10 30.27 19.80 -3.33
N CYS A 11 30.68 18.56 -3.54
CA CYS A 11 29.90 17.40 -3.07
C CYS A 11 29.81 17.40 -1.55
N PHE A 12 30.92 17.60 -0.84
CA PHE A 12 30.94 17.66 0.62
C PHE A 12 30.03 18.79 1.15
N PHE A 13 30.08 19.96 0.55
CA PHE A 13 29.22 21.07 0.92
C PHE A 13 27.75 20.82 0.64
N LEU A 14 27.42 20.07 -0.44
CA LEU A 14 26.05 19.72 -0.79
C LEU A 14 25.44 18.72 0.22
N PHE A 15 26.21 17.71 0.62
CA PHE A 15 25.73 16.67 1.53
C PHE A 15 25.73 17.10 2.99
N TYR A 16 26.73 17.86 3.44
CA TYR A 16 26.92 18.23 4.84
C TYR A 16 26.67 19.72 5.13
N GLY A 17 26.40 20.52 4.10
CA GLY A 17 26.10 21.94 4.22
C GLY A 17 24.70 22.23 4.79
N PRO A 18 24.31 23.49 4.90
CA PRO A 18 23.09 23.93 5.56
C PRO A 18 21.81 23.67 4.75
N PHE A 19 21.84 22.77 3.77
CA PHE A 19 20.73 22.49 2.86
C PHE A 19 19.80 21.41 3.41
N LYS A 20 19.07 21.73 4.49
CA LYS A 20 18.13 20.76 5.13
C LYS A 20 17.15 20.11 4.15
N GLY A 21 16.59 20.88 3.21
CA GLY A 21 15.66 20.36 2.22
C GLY A 21 16.29 19.32 1.28
N PHE A 22 17.54 19.52 0.87
CA PHE A 22 18.27 18.57 0.04
C PHE A 22 18.60 17.29 0.81
N LYS A 23 19.11 17.42 2.04
CA LYS A 23 19.36 16.30 2.96
C LYS A 23 18.09 15.45 3.15
N ASN A 24 16.98 16.08 3.55
CA ASN A 24 15.72 15.38 3.77
C ASN A 24 15.25 14.65 2.51
N LYS A 25 15.39 15.28 1.33
CA LYS A 25 15.01 14.67 0.07
C LYS A 25 15.86 13.44 -0.26
N ILE A 26 17.18 13.48 -0.04
CA ILE A 26 18.07 12.33 -0.25
C ILE A 26 17.67 11.19 0.68
N ILE A 27 17.56 11.48 1.98
CA ILE A 27 17.19 10.46 2.98
C ILE A 27 15.83 9.86 2.62
N SER A 28 14.80 10.68 2.42
CA SER A 28 13.47 10.20 2.09
C SER A 28 13.48 9.33 0.83
N THR A 29 14.14 9.77 -0.24
CA THR A 29 14.20 9.01 -1.50
C THR A 29 14.95 7.69 -1.33
N ALA A 30 16.09 7.69 -0.61
CA ALA A 30 16.86 6.48 -0.36
C ALA A 30 16.09 5.48 0.52
N MET A 31 15.31 5.95 1.49
CA MET A 31 14.55 5.11 2.42
C MET A 31 13.26 4.54 1.83
N ILE A 32 12.74 5.07 0.71
CA ILE A 32 11.56 4.51 0.01
C ILE A 32 11.85 3.11 -0.52
N THR A 33 13.08 2.86 -0.97
CA THR A 33 13.46 1.56 -1.53
C THR A 33 14.51 0.89 -0.67
N LYS A 34 14.30 -0.34 -0.26
CA LYS A 34 15.29 -1.10 0.56
C LYS A 34 16.64 -1.24 -0.13
N THR A 35 16.67 -1.29 -1.44
CA THR A 35 17.88 -1.43 -2.26
C THR A 35 18.82 -0.22 -2.17
N HIS A 36 18.29 0.98 -1.85
CA HIS A 36 19.07 2.23 -1.85
C HIS A 36 19.29 2.83 -0.45
N GLN A 37 18.81 2.18 0.62
CA GLN A 37 18.95 2.67 2.00
C GLN A 37 20.42 2.89 2.40
N TRP A 38 21.34 2.10 1.86
CA TRP A 38 22.77 2.25 2.08
C TRP A 38 23.26 3.66 1.71
N ILE A 39 22.64 4.34 0.73
CA ILE A 39 23.00 5.73 0.35
C ILE A 39 22.76 6.67 1.53
N ALA A 40 21.61 6.58 2.21
CA ALA A 40 21.32 7.39 3.37
C ALA A 40 22.33 7.13 4.50
N TYR A 41 22.60 5.88 4.82
CA TYR A 41 23.52 5.49 5.90
C TYR A 41 24.99 5.70 5.57
N THR A 42 25.36 5.90 4.30
CA THR A 42 26.73 6.29 3.92
C THR A 42 27.05 7.73 4.28
N PHE A 43 26.08 8.63 4.16
CA PHE A 43 26.30 10.07 4.33
C PHE A 43 25.74 10.62 5.64
N TYR A 44 24.78 9.94 6.29
CA TYR A 44 24.08 10.44 7.47
C TYR A 44 24.04 9.40 8.57
N SER A 45 24.01 9.84 9.82
CA SER A 45 23.90 8.96 10.98
C SER A 45 22.51 8.31 11.06
N GLU A 46 22.41 7.15 11.74
CA GLU A 46 21.14 6.49 11.98
C GLU A 46 20.13 7.41 12.68
N GLU A 47 20.59 8.25 13.60
CA GLU A 47 19.73 9.20 14.30
C GLU A 47 19.16 10.26 13.34
N GLU A 48 19.96 10.77 12.40
CA GLU A 48 19.49 11.73 11.41
C GLU A 48 18.52 11.11 10.42
N VAL A 49 18.82 9.89 9.95
CA VAL A 49 17.94 9.13 9.07
C VAL A 49 16.61 8.86 9.77
N SER A 50 16.64 8.38 11.02
CA SER A 50 15.43 8.11 11.80
C SER A 50 14.59 9.36 12.03
N LYS A 51 15.20 10.51 12.31
CA LYS A 51 14.49 11.78 12.47
C LYS A 51 13.77 12.21 11.18
N VAL A 52 14.42 12.05 10.03
CA VAL A 52 13.80 12.41 8.74
C VAL A 52 12.67 11.43 8.40
N VAL A 53 12.88 10.13 8.60
CA VAL A 53 11.85 9.11 8.40
C VAL A 53 10.66 9.36 9.33
N ALA A 54 10.91 9.63 10.62
CA ALA A 54 9.85 9.95 11.58
C ALA A 54 9.11 11.26 11.22
N SER A 55 9.79 12.26 10.67
CA SER A 55 9.14 13.50 10.22
C SER A 55 8.28 13.33 8.97
N ASN A 56 8.52 12.28 8.20
CA ASN A 56 7.72 11.88 7.05
C ASN A 56 6.67 10.80 7.43
N SER A 57 6.71 10.29 8.66
CA SER A 57 5.67 9.41 9.17
C SER A 57 4.41 10.26 9.43
N TYR A 58 3.30 9.78 8.91
CA TYR A 58 1.99 10.41 9.12
C TYR A 58 1.44 9.99 10.48
N VAL A 59 0.65 10.87 11.03
CA VAL A 59 -0.15 10.56 12.21
C VAL A 59 -1.19 9.53 11.78
N ILE A 60 -1.17 8.36 12.39
CA ILE A 60 -2.25 7.39 12.25
C ILE A 60 -3.48 8.04 12.88
N PRO A 61 -4.57 8.29 12.15
CA PRO A 61 -5.78 8.78 12.77
C PRO A 61 -6.30 7.72 13.73
N ASP A 62 -6.75 8.14 14.92
CA ASP A 62 -7.45 7.27 15.88
C ASP A 62 -8.85 6.82 15.38
N GLU A 63 -9.24 7.24 14.17
CA GLU A 63 -10.55 6.96 13.61
C GLU A 63 -10.51 5.63 12.84
N ASN A 64 -11.07 4.60 13.45
CA ASN A 64 -11.45 3.38 12.74
C ASN A 64 -12.70 3.64 11.88
N MET A 65 -12.82 2.93 10.77
CA MET A 65 -14.05 2.96 9.99
C MET A 65 -15.21 2.37 10.80
N ASP A 66 -16.35 3.05 10.77
CA ASP A 66 -17.61 2.49 11.23
C ASP A 66 -18.24 1.67 10.10
N LEU A 67 -18.36 0.35 10.30
CA LEU A 67 -18.96 -0.56 9.33
C LEU A 67 -20.45 -0.26 9.09
N ASP A 68 -21.14 0.33 10.07
CA ASP A 68 -22.55 0.69 9.95
C ASP A 68 -22.76 1.92 9.06
N GLU A 69 -21.74 2.77 8.89
CA GLU A 69 -21.76 3.89 7.96
C GLU A 69 -21.52 3.47 6.49
N ILE A 70 -21.05 2.23 6.24
CA ILE A 70 -20.84 1.73 4.89
C ILE A 70 -22.16 1.27 4.28
N VAL A 71 -22.79 2.14 3.51
CA VAL A 71 -23.99 1.81 2.75
C VAL A 71 -23.59 1.40 1.34
N ILE A 72 -23.87 0.16 0.96
CA ILE A 72 -23.76 -0.30 -0.42
C ILE A 72 -25.01 0.17 -1.15
N ASP A 73 -24.93 1.32 -1.81
CA ASP A 73 -26.02 1.85 -2.61
C ASP A 73 -26.08 1.14 -3.96
N THR A 74 -27.11 0.28 -4.13
CA THR A 74 -27.36 -0.47 -5.37
C THR A 74 -28.38 0.25 -6.26
N SER A 75 -28.86 1.45 -5.90
CA SER A 75 -29.83 2.19 -6.67
C SER A 75 -29.24 2.77 -7.95
N GLU A 76 -30.04 2.89 -9.01
CA GLU A 76 -29.66 3.64 -10.21
C GLU A 76 -29.57 5.14 -9.87
N LYS A 77 -28.36 5.68 -9.83
CA LYS A 77 -28.17 7.12 -9.67
C LYS A 77 -28.54 7.85 -10.95
N LYS A 78 -29.45 8.81 -10.84
CA LYS A 78 -29.84 9.71 -11.95
C LYS A 78 -28.95 10.96 -12.04
N HIS A 79 -28.08 11.19 -11.07
CA HIS A 79 -27.17 12.34 -11.03
C HIS A 79 -25.75 11.84 -10.70
N TYR A 80 -24.79 12.34 -11.44
CA TYR A 80 -23.36 12.02 -11.24
C TYR A 80 -22.62 13.29 -10.83
N ASP A 81 -21.76 13.20 -9.83
CA ASP A 81 -21.01 14.35 -9.31
C ASP A 81 -19.87 14.76 -10.25
N ASN A 82 -19.37 13.83 -11.05
CA ASN A 82 -18.31 14.03 -12.03
C ASN A 82 -18.33 12.95 -13.11
N GLU A 83 -17.46 13.07 -14.13
CA GLU A 83 -17.39 12.10 -15.22
C GLU A 83 -16.93 10.71 -14.78
N TYR A 84 -16.04 10.61 -13.78
CA TYR A 84 -15.58 9.33 -13.26
C TYR A 84 -16.70 8.61 -12.49
N ASP A 85 -17.49 9.33 -11.73
CA ASP A 85 -18.67 8.79 -11.05
C ASP A 85 -19.65 8.18 -12.06
N LYS A 86 -19.88 8.91 -13.17
CA LYS A 86 -20.68 8.40 -14.28
C LYS A 86 -20.07 7.14 -14.88
N GLU A 87 -18.77 7.13 -15.18
CA GLU A 87 -18.07 5.98 -15.76
C GLU A 87 -18.13 4.77 -14.83
N ILE A 88 -17.89 4.96 -13.52
CA ILE A 88 -17.93 3.89 -12.53
C ILE A 88 -19.33 3.30 -12.41
N LEU A 89 -20.37 4.14 -12.35
CA LEU A 89 -21.74 3.71 -12.12
C LEU A 89 -22.45 3.23 -13.40
N THR A 90 -21.91 3.55 -14.59
CA THR A 90 -22.46 3.03 -15.85
C THR A 90 -21.86 1.66 -16.15
N ARG A 91 -22.64 0.61 -15.94
CA ARG A 91 -22.23 -0.78 -16.25
C ARG A 91 -22.33 -1.01 -17.76
N GLU A 92 -21.35 -1.78 -18.29
CA GLU A 92 -21.40 -2.24 -19.66
C GLU A 92 -22.26 -3.52 -19.74
N ASN A 93 -23.11 -3.61 -20.76
CA ASN A 93 -23.91 -4.80 -20.98
C ASN A 93 -23.02 -6.05 -21.13
N GLY A 94 -23.21 -7.03 -20.25
CA GLY A 94 -22.53 -8.32 -20.28
C GLY A 94 -21.26 -8.43 -19.43
N ASN A 95 -20.86 -7.38 -18.70
CA ASN A 95 -19.80 -7.47 -17.72
C ASN A 95 -20.25 -6.84 -16.39
N ASP A 96 -20.84 -7.64 -15.54
CA ASP A 96 -21.37 -7.22 -14.25
C ASP A 96 -20.35 -7.34 -13.10
N ASP A 97 -19.13 -7.84 -13.37
CA ASP A 97 -18.15 -8.11 -12.33
C ASP A 97 -17.26 -6.92 -12.05
N TYR A 98 -16.71 -6.30 -13.09
CA TYR A 98 -15.81 -5.14 -12.96
C TYR A 98 -15.77 -4.31 -14.25
N LYS A 99 -15.33 -3.06 -14.12
CA LYS A 99 -15.02 -2.16 -15.24
C LYS A 99 -13.63 -1.57 -15.07
N MET A 100 -12.86 -1.53 -16.15
CA MET A 100 -11.57 -0.84 -16.19
C MET A 100 -11.73 0.49 -16.94
N ILE A 101 -11.29 1.57 -16.31
CA ILE A 101 -11.39 2.94 -16.80
C ILE A 101 -9.97 3.51 -16.90
N ASP A 102 -9.60 3.96 -18.08
CA ASP A 102 -8.31 4.61 -18.29
C ASP A 102 -8.37 6.06 -17.80
N VAL A 103 -7.42 6.43 -16.97
CA VAL A 103 -7.35 7.75 -16.33
C VAL A 103 -5.99 8.38 -16.59
N LYS A 104 -5.96 9.67 -16.91
CA LYS A 104 -4.71 10.43 -16.98
C LYS A 104 -4.51 11.26 -15.72
N VAL A 105 -3.37 11.04 -15.06
CA VAL A 105 -2.96 11.82 -13.89
C VAL A 105 -1.68 12.60 -14.24
N GLY A 106 -1.87 13.83 -14.69
CA GLY A 106 -0.78 14.64 -15.22
C GLY A 106 -0.19 14.01 -16.49
N LYS A 107 1.09 13.59 -16.44
CA LYS A 107 1.79 12.92 -17.55
C LYS A 107 1.75 11.38 -17.46
N TYR A 108 1.11 10.82 -16.46
CA TYR A 108 1.07 9.38 -16.21
C TYR A 108 -0.27 8.81 -16.64
N ASP A 109 -0.23 7.63 -17.24
CA ASP A 109 -1.41 6.81 -17.48
C ASP A 109 -1.68 5.96 -16.23
N ALA A 110 -2.92 5.90 -15.82
CA ALA A 110 -3.40 5.12 -14.68
C ALA A 110 -4.66 4.35 -15.06
N HIS A 111 -4.97 3.31 -14.32
CA HIS A 111 -6.18 2.50 -14.50
C HIS A 111 -6.99 2.51 -13.22
N LEU A 112 -8.25 2.88 -13.31
CA LEU A 112 -9.22 2.74 -12.25
C LEU A 112 -10.04 1.48 -12.52
N VAL A 113 -10.12 0.60 -11.53
CA VAL A 113 -10.94 -0.62 -11.63
C VAL A 113 -12.11 -0.51 -10.67
N ALA A 114 -13.31 -0.42 -11.22
CA ALA A 114 -14.55 -0.52 -10.45
C ALA A 114 -14.95 -1.99 -10.33
N VAL A 115 -15.06 -2.51 -9.11
CA VAL A 115 -15.49 -3.87 -8.82
C VAL A 115 -16.95 -3.81 -8.36
N TYR A 116 -17.86 -4.43 -9.11
CA TYR A 116 -19.29 -4.38 -8.84
C TYR A 116 -19.78 -5.51 -7.94
N ASP A 117 -19.00 -6.59 -7.84
CA ASP A 117 -19.26 -7.70 -6.93
C ASP A 117 -18.05 -7.87 -5.98
N PRO A 118 -18.05 -7.18 -4.82
CA PRO A 118 -16.93 -7.24 -3.89
C PRO A 118 -16.73 -8.63 -3.26
N SER A 119 -17.69 -9.55 -3.37
CA SER A 119 -17.52 -10.94 -2.93
C SER A 119 -16.44 -11.68 -3.72
N LYS A 120 -16.07 -11.18 -4.92
CA LYS A 120 -15.03 -11.71 -5.79
C LYS A 120 -13.63 -11.17 -5.50
N VAL A 121 -13.52 -10.21 -4.57
CA VAL A 121 -12.22 -9.72 -4.11
C VAL A 121 -11.64 -10.71 -3.11
N GLN A 122 -10.43 -11.20 -3.39
CA GLN A 122 -9.77 -12.22 -2.59
C GLN A 122 -8.29 -11.92 -2.41
N LEU A 123 -7.74 -12.31 -1.28
CA LEU A 123 -6.31 -12.31 -1.03
C LEU A 123 -5.68 -13.58 -1.62
N LEU A 124 -4.68 -13.40 -2.47
CA LEU A 124 -3.91 -14.49 -3.04
C LEU A 124 -2.51 -14.52 -2.43
N THR A 125 -2.02 -15.72 -2.15
CA THR A 125 -0.65 -15.96 -1.70
C THR A 125 0.07 -16.90 -2.67
N SER A 126 1.41 -16.83 -2.70
CA SER A 126 2.21 -17.76 -3.49
C SER A 126 2.17 -19.16 -2.86
N PRO A 127 2.37 -20.25 -3.65
CA PRO A 127 2.50 -21.59 -3.09
C PRO A 127 3.69 -21.76 -2.14
N SER A 128 4.70 -20.91 -2.30
CA SER A 128 5.88 -20.84 -1.44
C SER A 128 5.78 -19.78 -0.35
N PHE A 129 4.58 -19.26 -0.09
CA PHE A 129 4.35 -18.25 0.94
C PHE A 129 5.00 -18.67 2.27
N ASN A 130 5.82 -17.79 2.82
CA ASN A 130 6.54 -17.98 4.09
C ASN A 130 7.41 -19.26 4.17
N THR A 131 7.91 -19.77 3.06
CA THR A 131 8.77 -20.98 3.07
C THR A 131 10.24 -20.67 2.81
N GLY A 132 10.59 -19.45 2.43
CA GLY A 132 11.93 -19.05 1.99
C GLY A 132 12.37 -19.68 0.67
N LYS A 133 11.47 -20.32 -0.08
CA LYS A 133 11.78 -21.09 -1.31
C LYS A 133 11.63 -20.30 -2.61
N GLY A 134 11.43 -19.02 -2.51
CA GLY A 134 11.33 -18.15 -3.68
C GLY A 134 9.94 -17.55 -3.87
N GLN A 135 9.81 -16.79 -4.94
CA GLN A 135 8.67 -15.93 -5.20
C GLN A 135 7.91 -16.38 -6.44
N GLU A 136 6.62 -16.22 -6.39
CA GLU A 136 5.78 -16.25 -7.56
C GLU A 136 5.52 -14.81 -8.03
N THR A 137 5.69 -14.53 -9.32
CA THR A 137 5.32 -13.22 -9.85
C THR A 137 3.81 -13.03 -9.79
N MET A 138 3.36 -11.77 -9.61
CA MET A 138 1.94 -11.42 -9.60
C MET A 138 1.20 -11.97 -10.82
N ILE A 139 1.79 -11.89 -12.02
CA ILE A 139 1.20 -12.41 -13.26
C ILE A 139 0.93 -13.91 -13.15
N LYS A 140 1.90 -14.70 -12.66
CA LYS A 140 1.73 -16.15 -12.49
C LYS A 140 0.65 -16.46 -11.46
N MET A 141 0.65 -15.74 -10.34
CA MET A 141 -0.35 -15.89 -9.27
C MET A 141 -1.76 -15.62 -9.79
N CYS A 142 -1.95 -14.52 -10.53
CA CYS A 142 -3.22 -14.16 -11.14
C CYS A 142 -3.69 -15.23 -12.13
N THR A 143 -2.81 -15.65 -13.04
CA THR A 143 -3.14 -16.65 -14.07
C THR A 143 -3.52 -17.98 -13.43
N ARG A 144 -2.77 -18.42 -12.42
CA ARG A 144 -3.03 -19.66 -11.69
C ARG A 144 -4.40 -19.68 -11.00
N ASN A 145 -4.85 -18.53 -10.51
CA ASN A 145 -6.13 -18.38 -9.81
C ASN A 145 -7.28 -17.92 -10.72
N GLY A 146 -7.03 -17.72 -12.01
CA GLY A 146 -8.04 -17.25 -12.95
C GLY A 146 -8.53 -15.82 -12.67
N ALA A 147 -7.74 -15.03 -11.91
CA ALA A 147 -8.09 -13.67 -11.57
C ALA A 147 -8.04 -12.77 -12.81
N LYS A 148 -9.01 -11.88 -12.94
CA LYS A 148 -9.12 -10.95 -14.08
C LYS A 148 -8.29 -9.70 -13.88
N VAL A 149 -8.18 -9.26 -12.62
CA VAL A 149 -7.40 -8.09 -12.21
C VAL A 149 -6.64 -8.47 -10.94
N CYS A 150 -5.40 -8.02 -10.84
CA CYS A 150 -4.59 -8.18 -9.65
C CYS A 150 -3.78 -6.93 -9.37
N ILE A 151 -3.55 -6.67 -8.10
CA ILE A 151 -2.65 -5.64 -7.62
C ILE A 151 -1.73 -6.22 -6.54
N ASN A 152 -0.62 -5.55 -6.28
CA ASN A 152 0.21 -5.88 -5.14
C ASN A 152 -0.57 -5.71 -3.84
N GLY A 153 -0.34 -6.61 -2.89
CA GLY A 153 -0.91 -6.57 -1.57
C GLY A 153 -0.04 -5.83 -0.56
N GLY A 154 0.27 -6.49 0.58
CA GLY A 154 1.09 -5.93 1.65
C GLY A 154 2.57 -5.79 1.32
N GLY A 155 3.31 -5.18 2.26
CA GLY A 155 4.76 -5.10 2.18
C GLY A 155 5.44 -6.46 2.39
N PHE A 156 6.70 -6.54 2.03
CA PHE A 156 7.53 -7.73 2.27
C PHE A 156 8.95 -7.31 2.66
N GLN A 157 9.66 -8.19 3.35
CA GLN A 157 11.06 -7.98 3.68
C GLN A 157 11.90 -8.22 2.42
N ASP A 158 12.78 -7.26 2.09
CA ASP A 158 13.69 -7.39 0.96
C ASP A 158 15.14 -7.25 1.44
N ILE A 159 15.65 -8.31 2.04
CA ILE A 159 17.00 -8.34 2.63
C ILE A 159 18.08 -8.34 1.53
N THR A 160 17.77 -8.88 0.36
CA THR A 160 18.75 -9.11 -0.72
C THR A 160 18.61 -8.13 -1.88
N GLY A 161 17.58 -7.30 -1.92
CA GLY A 161 17.25 -6.44 -3.07
C GLY A 161 16.59 -7.17 -4.25
N TYR A 162 16.33 -8.48 -4.10
CA TYR A 162 15.64 -9.31 -5.11
C TYR A 162 14.22 -9.70 -4.71
N GLY A 163 13.72 -9.11 -3.63
CA GLY A 163 12.44 -9.45 -3.04
C GLY A 163 12.53 -10.64 -2.07
N SER A 164 11.44 -10.90 -1.40
CA SER A 164 11.31 -11.99 -0.41
C SER A 164 9.88 -12.50 -0.40
N ASP A 165 9.69 -13.72 0.06
CA ASP A 165 8.36 -14.30 0.36
C ASP A 165 7.95 -14.09 1.82
N ILE A 166 8.71 -13.29 2.59
CA ILE A 166 8.43 -12.96 3.98
C ILE A 166 7.62 -11.65 4.02
N PRO A 167 6.34 -11.67 4.38
CA PRO A 167 5.55 -10.46 4.49
C PRO A 167 6.00 -9.55 5.63
N ILE A 168 5.60 -8.29 5.59
CA ILE A 168 5.67 -7.36 6.72
C ILE A 168 4.27 -7.24 7.29
N GLY A 169 4.17 -7.29 8.64
CA GLY A 169 2.92 -7.14 9.37
C GLY A 169 1.97 -8.32 9.23
N TYR A 170 0.68 -8.05 9.32
CA TYR A 170 -0.35 -9.08 9.28
C TYR A 170 -0.73 -9.49 7.86
N VAL A 171 -0.94 -10.80 7.68
CA VAL A 171 -1.64 -11.37 6.53
C VAL A 171 -2.76 -12.28 7.07
N ILE A 172 -4.00 -11.86 6.84
CA ILE A 172 -5.22 -12.56 7.27
C ILE A 172 -5.86 -13.12 6.01
N LYS A 173 -6.17 -14.40 5.99
CA LYS A 173 -6.82 -15.07 4.87
C LYS A 173 -7.88 -16.06 5.37
N ASP A 174 -9.06 -15.98 4.77
CA ASP A 174 -10.20 -16.81 5.14
C ASP A 174 -10.54 -16.76 6.66
N GLY A 175 -10.28 -15.60 7.31
CA GLY A 175 -10.50 -15.36 8.74
C GLY A 175 -9.43 -15.94 9.66
N GLU A 176 -8.27 -16.32 9.13
CA GLU A 176 -7.14 -16.82 9.90
C GLU A 176 -5.91 -15.95 9.69
N ILE A 177 -5.13 -15.71 10.77
CA ILE A 177 -3.82 -15.09 10.66
C ILE A 177 -2.85 -16.11 10.10
N ILE A 178 -2.55 -16.03 8.80
CA ILE A 178 -1.59 -16.93 8.15
C ILE A 178 -0.15 -16.45 8.28
N TRP A 179 0.05 -15.18 8.67
CA TRP A 179 1.34 -14.59 8.97
C TRP A 179 1.19 -13.38 9.88
N SER A 180 2.17 -13.23 10.79
CA SER A 180 2.42 -11.99 11.53
C SER A 180 3.91 -11.89 11.86
N ASP A 181 4.50 -10.71 11.73
CA ASP A 181 5.87 -10.45 12.18
C ASP A 181 5.92 -9.88 13.60
N ASN A 182 4.77 -9.46 14.14
CA ASN A 182 4.60 -8.98 15.51
C ASN A 182 3.12 -9.10 15.94
N ASN A 183 2.84 -8.81 17.21
CA ASN A 183 1.48 -8.87 17.77
C ASN A 183 0.95 -7.47 18.17
N ASN A 184 1.53 -6.41 17.60
CA ASN A 184 1.09 -5.04 17.89
C ASN A 184 -0.09 -4.65 17.00
N ALA A 185 -0.85 -3.66 17.45
CA ALA A 185 -1.83 -3.03 16.59
C ALA A 185 -1.14 -2.34 15.39
N SER A 186 -1.69 -2.55 14.21
CA SER A 186 -1.18 -2.06 12.94
C SER A 186 -2.32 -1.62 12.03
N ASN A 187 -2.00 -0.87 10.99
CA ASN A 187 -2.99 -0.47 9.99
C ASN A 187 -3.32 -1.65 9.09
N ILE A 188 -4.48 -2.23 9.28
CA ILE A 188 -4.98 -3.36 8.51
C ILE A 188 -6.07 -2.87 7.55
N ILE A 189 -5.93 -3.23 6.29
CA ILE A 189 -6.94 -3.06 5.26
C ILE A 189 -7.43 -4.44 4.84
N GLY A 190 -8.75 -4.65 4.80
CA GLY A 190 -9.29 -5.96 4.46
C GLY A 190 -10.73 -5.93 4.00
N MET A 191 -11.13 -7.06 3.43
CA MET A 191 -12.52 -7.36 3.09
C MET A 191 -13.16 -8.15 4.21
N THR A 192 -14.35 -7.74 4.64
CA THR A 192 -15.12 -8.46 5.65
C THR A 192 -15.92 -9.61 5.03
N TYR A 193 -16.46 -10.50 5.88
CA TYR A 193 -17.42 -11.53 5.44
C TYR A 193 -18.70 -10.94 4.84
N GLU A 194 -19.03 -9.69 5.16
CA GLU A 194 -20.13 -8.95 4.55
C GLU A 194 -19.76 -8.25 3.24
N ASN A 195 -18.54 -8.49 2.73
CA ASN A 195 -17.97 -7.88 1.52
C ASN A 195 -17.82 -6.35 1.61
N LYS A 196 -17.62 -5.81 2.81
CA LYS A 196 -17.28 -4.42 3.05
C LYS A 196 -15.76 -4.27 3.15
N LEU A 197 -15.22 -3.17 2.61
CA LEU A 197 -13.82 -2.81 2.81
C LEU A 197 -13.68 -2.12 4.17
N LEU A 198 -12.87 -2.71 5.05
CA LEU A 198 -12.59 -2.18 6.39
C LEU A 198 -11.13 -1.72 6.47
N LEU A 199 -10.93 -0.51 7.00
CA LEU A 199 -9.64 0.03 7.39
C LEU A 199 -9.65 0.19 8.90
N ILE A 200 -8.74 -0.48 9.60
CA ILE A 200 -8.72 -0.51 11.06
C ILE A 200 -7.28 -0.51 11.58
N ASN A 201 -7.03 0.24 12.66
CA ASN A 201 -5.79 0.09 13.41
C ASN A 201 -6.06 -0.87 14.57
N ALA A 202 -5.55 -2.10 14.44
CA ALA A 202 -5.87 -3.20 15.35
C ALA A 202 -4.79 -4.29 15.32
N THR A 203 -4.82 -5.17 16.29
CA THR A 203 -4.13 -6.47 16.20
C THR A 203 -4.84 -7.38 15.19
N GLY A 204 -4.18 -8.46 14.76
CA GLY A 204 -4.78 -9.41 13.84
C GLY A 204 -6.05 -10.06 14.41
N GLU A 205 -6.06 -10.38 15.70
CA GLU A 205 -7.20 -10.97 16.40
C GLU A 205 -8.38 -9.98 16.46
N GLU A 206 -8.11 -8.72 16.77
CA GLU A 206 -9.14 -7.66 16.80
C GLU A 206 -9.71 -7.42 15.39
N ALA A 207 -8.87 -7.47 14.37
CA ALA A 207 -9.30 -7.34 12.97
C ALA A 207 -10.22 -8.50 12.54
N ILE A 208 -9.90 -9.74 12.94
CA ILE A 208 -10.77 -10.90 12.72
C ILE A 208 -12.08 -10.75 13.50
N ALA A 209 -12.01 -10.32 14.76
CA ALA A 209 -13.19 -10.07 15.57
C ALA A 209 -14.10 -8.97 14.99
N ALA A 210 -13.52 -7.99 14.29
CA ALA A 210 -14.25 -6.98 13.52
C ALA A 210 -14.81 -7.51 12.17
N GLY A 211 -14.63 -8.79 11.86
CA GLY A 211 -15.22 -9.45 10.71
C GLY A 211 -14.34 -9.50 9.46
N ILE A 212 -13.05 -9.14 9.54
CA ILE A 212 -12.14 -9.27 8.39
C ILE A 212 -11.99 -10.75 8.01
N ARG A 213 -12.30 -11.04 6.76
CA ARG A 213 -12.08 -12.32 6.09
C ARG A 213 -10.68 -12.39 5.46
N ASP A 214 -10.37 -11.41 4.62
CA ASP A 214 -9.08 -11.28 3.95
C ASP A 214 -8.49 -9.90 4.26
N GLY A 215 -7.29 -9.83 4.80
CA GLY A 215 -6.68 -8.57 5.20
C GLY A 215 -5.16 -8.61 5.16
N ILE A 216 -4.59 -7.44 5.00
CA ILE A 216 -3.15 -7.20 4.99
C ILE A 216 -2.81 -5.96 5.80
N GLU A 217 -1.63 -5.93 6.39
CA GLU A 217 -1.09 -4.69 6.91
C GLU A 217 -0.60 -3.83 5.75
N PHE A 218 -1.12 -2.63 5.65
CA PHE A 218 -0.65 -1.62 4.72
C PHE A 218 -1.07 -0.22 5.16
N GLY A 219 -0.15 0.71 5.14
CA GLY A 219 -0.42 2.09 5.52
C GLY A 219 0.47 3.08 4.78
N PRO A 220 0.18 4.35 4.90
CA PRO A 220 -0.93 5.01 5.61
C PRO A 220 -2.28 4.87 4.93
N PHE A 221 -3.36 4.94 5.71
CA PHE A 221 -4.66 5.21 5.13
C PHE A 221 -4.66 6.64 4.57
N LEU A 222 -5.06 6.81 3.33
CA LEU A 222 -5.12 8.12 2.67
C LEU A 222 -6.51 8.75 2.75
N ILE A 223 -7.52 7.91 2.79
CA ILE A 223 -8.93 8.30 2.87
C ILE A 223 -9.61 7.33 3.83
N VAL A 224 -10.30 7.85 4.82
CA VAL A 224 -11.14 7.08 5.76
C VAL A 224 -12.52 7.73 5.81
N ASN A 225 -13.58 6.94 5.72
CA ASN A 225 -14.98 7.43 5.70
C ASN A 225 -15.21 8.54 4.66
N GLY A 226 -14.60 8.41 3.46
CA GLY A 226 -14.68 9.41 2.40
C GLY A 226 -13.93 10.72 2.64
N LYS A 227 -13.22 10.85 3.76
CA LYS A 227 -12.44 12.04 4.11
C LYS A 227 -10.96 11.79 3.90
N LYS A 228 -10.30 12.74 3.24
CA LYS A 228 -8.84 12.74 3.11
C LYS A 228 -8.20 12.94 4.47
N ILE A 229 -7.24 12.09 4.80
CA ILE A 229 -6.42 12.21 6.00
C ILE A 229 -5.27 13.19 5.69
N SER A 230 -5.13 14.21 6.51
CA SER A 230 -4.11 15.27 6.37
C SER A 230 -2.93 15.05 7.31
#